data_6eb520dfd2d824244c925d1fd4ac1598
#
_entry.id   6eb520dfd2d824244c925d1fd4ac1598
#
_cell.length_a   1.000
_cell.length_b   1.000
_cell.length_c   1.000
_cell.angle_alpha   90.00
_cell.angle_beta   90.00
_cell.angle_gamma   90.00
#
_symmetry.space_group_name_H-M   'P 1'
#
loop_
_entity.id
_entity.type
_entity.pdbx_description
1 polymer ?
#
loop_
_entity_poly.entity_id
_entity_poly.type
_entity_poly.pdbx_seq_one_letter_code
_entity_poly.pdbx_strand_id
1 'polypeptide(L)'
;MNIDEIIRNKTEILEKLRSKDKKEREEAWEKIKFLVDTGNGKLLQSDLGYLRSLLWHRLQGIRDDAWSHLDIYKELLVSGIERSLTAQSDRIKWSAWSKVLDLIRLNIVSKDYVIENRNSYWRLLRSRWVTIRKKAWGLFVTLVKEGIFQAKDKERFKDFLRHRKASVRIYAWESVPKLTQLGFLTVDEVKAEISYLEDLLRIESKVKKRALKVLKDLKLQGGLSQ
;
A
#
# COMPACT_ATOMS: atom_id res chain seq x y z
N MET A 1 9.49 -32.94 4.91
CA MET A 1 10.35 -31.99 5.63
C MET A 1 10.59 -32.51 7.03
N ASN A 2 11.85 -32.55 7.47
CA ASN A 2 12.20 -33.11 8.79
C ASN A 2 12.43 -31.97 9.79
N ILE A 3 11.65 -31.95 10.89
CA ILE A 3 11.73 -30.91 11.92
C ILE A 3 13.13 -30.86 12.56
N ASP A 4 13.71 -32.00 12.90
CA ASP A 4 15.00 -32.07 13.58
C ASP A 4 16.11 -31.48 12.72
N GLU A 5 16.07 -31.69 11.41
CA GLU A 5 16.99 -31.11 10.46
C GLU A 5 16.82 -29.58 10.38
N ILE A 6 15.59 -29.08 10.35
CA ILE A 6 15.31 -27.64 10.34
C ILE A 6 15.82 -26.99 11.62
N ILE A 7 15.61 -27.60 12.77
CA ILE A 7 16.07 -27.09 14.07
C ILE A 7 17.59 -27.00 14.08
N ARG A 8 18.29 -28.02 13.60
CA ARG A 8 19.76 -28.01 13.54
C ARG A 8 20.30 -26.90 12.62
N ASN A 9 19.59 -26.61 11.54
CA ASN A 9 20.01 -25.66 10.52
C ASN A 9 19.31 -24.29 10.66
N LYS A 10 18.67 -24.01 11.81
CA LYS A 10 17.88 -22.80 12.04
C LYS A 10 18.63 -21.52 11.70
N THR A 11 19.86 -21.38 12.17
CA THR A 11 20.67 -20.17 11.91
C THR A 11 20.93 -19.97 10.42
N GLU A 12 21.29 -21.02 9.70
CA GLU A 12 21.49 -20.95 8.26
C GLU A 12 20.20 -20.60 7.51
N ILE A 13 19.07 -21.18 7.91
CA ILE A 13 17.77 -20.89 7.30
C ILE A 13 17.39 -19.42 7.50
N LEU A 14 17.58 -18.89 8.71
CA LEU A 14 17.32 -17.47 8.99
C LEU A 14 18.22 -16.55 8.15
N GLU A 15 19.49 -16.89 7.97
CA GLU A 15 20.39 -16.13 7.11
C GLU A 15 19.92 -16.12 5.65
N LYS A 16 19.39 -17.23 5.16
CA LYS A 16 18.90 -17.35 3.78
C LYS A 16 17.66 -16.48 3.50
N LEU A 17 16.94 -16.06 4.53
CA LEU A 17 15.84 -15.08 4.37
C LEU A 17 16.37 -13.73 3.83
N ARG A 18 17.66 -13.45 3.96
CA ARG A 18 18.32 -12.27 3.41
C ARG A 18 19.15 -12.56 2.16
N SER A 19 19.05 -13.73 1.60
CA SER A 19 19.77 -14.07 0.36
C SER A 19 19.30 -13.18 -0.80
N LYS A 20 20.22 -12.85 -1.69
CA LYS A 20 19.89 -12.20 -2.96
C LYS A 20 19.18 -13.15 -3.92
N ASP A 21 19.40 -14.46 -3.74
CA ASP A 21 18.76 -15.50 -4.55
C ASP A 21 17.32 -15.73 -4.07
N LYS A 22 16.38 -15.44 -4.95
CA LYS A 22 14.94 -15.59 -4.68
C LYS A 22 14.58 -17.02 -4.27
N LYS A 23 15.15 -18.01 -4.95
CA LYS A 23 14.85 -19.42 -4.68
C LYS A 23 15.31 -19.82 -3.28
N GLU A 24 16.50 -19.39 -2.87
CA GLU A 24 16.98 -19.63 -1.50
C GLU A 24 16.05 -19.01 -0.46
N ARG A 25 15.58 -17.78 -0.70
CA ARG A 25 14.64 -17.13 0.21
C ARG A 25 13.32 -17.90 0.30
N GLU A 26 12.77 -18.32 -0.83
CA GLU A 26 11.52 -19.08 -0.87
C GLU A 26 11.63 -20.39 -0.09
N GLU A 27 12.71 -21.14 -0.31
CA GLU A 27 12.96 -22.38 0.42
C GLU A 27 13.10 -22.14 1.93
N ALA A 28 13.77 -21.06 2.32
CA ALA A 28 13.93 -20.70 3.72
C ALA A 28 12.59 -20.34 4.36
N TRP A 29 11.75 -19.56 3.70
CA TRP A 29 10.41 -19.21 4.19
C TRP A 29 9.50 -20.44 4.33
N GLU A 30 9.58 -21.39 3.41
CA GLU A 30 8.84 -22.65 3.50
C GLU A 30 9.21 -23.42 4.77
N LYS A 31 10.49 -23.46 5.12
CA LYS A 31 10.98 -24.13 6.34
C LYS A 31 10.52 -23.39 7.59
N ILE A 32 10.57 -22.08 7.61
CA ILE A 32 10.06 -21.24 8.72
C ILE A 32 8.55 -21.48 8.89
N LYS A 33 7.79 -21.46 7.80
CA LYS A 33 6.35 -21.73 7.82
C LYS A 33 6.06 -23.12 8.38
N PHE A 34 6.82 -24.11 7.97
CA PHE A 34 6.66 -25.48 8.48
C PHE A 34 6.90 -25.57 10.00
N LEU A 35 7.91 -24.89 10.53
CA LEU A 35 8.12 -24.80 11.98
C LEU A 35 6.92 -24.21 12.69
N VAL A 36 6.37 -23.12 12.18
CA VAL A 36 5.22 -22.45 12.79
C VAL A 36 3.97 -23.32 12.69
N ASP A 37 3.69 -23.87 11.52
CA ASP A 37 2.48 -24.69 11.26
C ASP A 37 2.47 -25.99 12.07
N THR A 38 3.62 -26.51 12.46
CA THR A 38 3.76 -27.71 13.27
C THR A 38 3.80 -27.44 14.79
N GLY A 39 3.54 -26.19 15.19
CA GLY A 39 3.51 -25.80 16.60
C GLY A 39 4.88 -25.54 17.22
N ASN A 40 5.93 -25.40 16.41
CA ASN A 40 7.31 -25.19 16.86
C ASN A 40 7.76 -23.72 16.79
N GLY A 41 6.83 -22.78 16.71
CA GLY A 41 7.13 -21.34 16.62
C GLY A 41 7.94 -20.81 17.80
N LYS A 42 7.87 -21.44 18.96
CA LYS A 42 8.68 -21.07 20.13
C LYS A 42 10.17 -21.09 19.88
N LEU A 43 10.64 -21.91 18.94
CA LEU A 43 12.05 -21.99 18.56
C LEU A 43 12.55 -20.71 17.90
N LEU A 44 11.64 -19.85 17.44
CA LEU A 44 11.94 -18.57 16.80
C LEU A 44 11.81 -17.39 17.76
N GLN A 45 11.52 -17.63 19.05
CA GLN A 45 11.25 -16.57 20.02
C GLN A 45 12.39 -15.58 20.18
N SER A 46 13.63 -16.03 20.10
CA SER A 46 14.80 -15.17 20.17
C SER A 46 15.09 -14.43 18.86
N ASP A 47 14.39 -14.75 17.77
CA ASP A 47 14.64 -14.23 16.43
C ASP A 47 13.58 -13.25 15.94
N LEU A 48 12.62 -12.87 16.80
CA LEU A 48 11.50 -12.01 16.41
C LEU A 48 11.96 -10.63 15.94
N GLY A 49 12.97 -10.06 16.59
CA GLY A 49 13.56 -8.78 16.17
C GLY A 49 14.21 -8.85 14.79
N TYR A 50 14.89 -9.95 14.52
CA TYR A 50 15.46 -10.21 13.20
C TYR A 50 14.37 -10.34 12.13
N LEU A 51 13.33 -11.13 12.39
CA LEU A 51 12.22 -11.30 11.47
C LEU A 51 11.50 -9.96 11.20
N ARG A 52 11.28 -9.16 12.23
CA ARG A 52 10.72 -7.82 12.05
C ARG A 52 11.59 -6.94 11.17
N SER A 53 12.92 -7.02 11.32
CA SER A 53 13.85 -6.23 10.51
C SER A 53 13.76 -6.51 9.02
N LEU A 54 13.31 -7.71 8.62
CA LEU A 54 13.12 -8.08 7.22
C LEU A 54 12.01 -7.26 6.56
N LEU A 55 10.98 -6.87 7.33
CA LEU A 55 9.90 -6.01 6.84
C LEU A 55 10.39 -4.61 6.47
N TRP A 56 11.55 -4.20 7.00
CA TRP A 56 12.15 -2.90 6.77
C TRP A 56 13.45 -2.98 5.96
N HIS A 57 13.70 -4.13 5.39
CA HIS A 57 14.94 -4.35 4.64
C HIS A 57 15.01 -3.44 3.40
N ARG A 58 16.19 -2.88 3.14
CA ARG A 58 16.43 -1.97 2.00
C ARG A 58 16.24 -2.64 0.63
N LEU A 59 16.50 -3.95 0.53
CA LEU A 59 16.34 -4.71 -0.71
C LEU A 59 14.88 -5.14 -0.85
N GLN A 60 14.26 -4.72 -1.94
CA GLN A 60 12.83 -4.92 -2.19
C GLN A 60 12.43 -6.39 -2.17
N GLY A 61 13.20 -7.27 -2.80
CA GLY A 61 12.87 -8.70 -2.83
C GLY A 61 12.78 -9.32 -1.45
N ILE A 62 13.74 -8.99 -0.58
CA ILE A 62 13.75 -9.48 0.82
C ILE A 62 12.57 -8.91 1.59
N ARG A 63 12.29 -7.61 1.44
CA ARG A 63 11.19 -6.93 2.11
C ARG A 63 9.83 -7.47 1.64
N ASP A 64 9.64 -7.64 0.35
CA ASP A 64 8.38 -8.12 -0.22
C ASP A 64 8.08 -9.56 0.22
N ASP A 65 9.10 -10.43 0.30
CA ASP A 65 8.94 -11.78 0.81
C ASP A 65 8.43 -11.76 2.25
N ALA A 66 9.02 -10.94 3.10
CA ALA A 66 8.59 -10.82 4.50
C ALA A 66 7.12 -10.37 4.59
N TRP A 67 6.75 -9.33 3.85
CA TRP A 67 5.36 -8.83 3.84
C TRP A 67 4.36 -9.83 3.24
N SER A 68 4.82 -10.78 2.45
CA SER A 68 3.95 -11.86 1.93
C SER A 68 3.69 -12.98 2.95
N HIS A 69 4.38 -12.98 4.09
CA HIS A 69 4.26 -13.99 5.15
C HIS A 69 3.72 -13.41 6.46
N LEU A 70 2.78 -12.48 6.38
CA LEU A 70 2.18 -11.86 7.57
C LEU A 70 1.47 -12.84 8.49
N ASP A 71 0.98 -13.96 7.97
CA ASP A 71 0.43 -15.06 8.74
C ASP A 71 1.45 -15.62 9.75
N ILE A 72 2.70 -15.77 9.34
CA ILE A 72 3.80 -16.20 10.21
C ILE A 72 4.06 -15.15 11.30
N TYR A 73 4.12 -13.88 10.93
CA TYR A 73 4.32 -12.79 11.88
C TYR A 73 3.19 -12.72 12.92
N LYS A 74 1.96 -13.01 12.51
CA LYS A 74 0.81 -13.06 13.40
C LYS A 74 0.93 -14.21 14.40
N GLU A 75 1.23 -15.42 13.93
CA GLU A 75 1.38 -16.60 14.78
C GLU A 75 2.52 -16.45 15.79
N LEU A 76 3.62 -15.81 15.38
CA LEU A 76 4.77 -15.56 16.24
C LEU A 76 4.58 -14.35 17.18
N LEU A 77 3.49 -13.62 17.04
CA LEU A 77 3.19 -12.41 17.82
C LEU A 77 4.29 -11.36 17.72
N VAL A 78 4.85 -11.17 16.53
CA VAL A 78 5.85 -10.12 16.29
C VAL A 78 5.19 -8.75 16.48
N SER A 79 5.79 -7.94 17.38
CA SER A 79 5.30 -6.60 17.70
C SER A 79 5.91 -5.51 16.80
N GLY A 80 5.25 -4.35 16.76
CA GLY A 80 5.82 -3.15 16.14
C GLY A 80 5.62 -3.06 14.62
N ILE A 81 4.90 -3.99 14.00
CA ILE A 81 4.65 -3.98 12.56
C ILE A 81 3.86 -2.75 12.13
N GLU A 82 2.93 -2.28 12.97
CA GLU A 82 2.09 -1.11 12.74
C GLU A 82 2.87 0.18 12.49
N ARG A 83 4.09 0.28 13.04
CA ARG A 83 4.96 1.45 12.84
C ARG A 83 5.34 1.67 11.39
N SER A 84 5.30 0.62 10.58
CA SER A 84 5.61 0.69 9.15
C SER A 84 4.64 1.59 8.39
N LEU A 85 3.39 1.70 8.85
CA LEU A 85 2.38 2.56 8.22
C LEU A 85 2.74 4.05 8.30
N THR A 86 3.54 4.45 9.28
CA THR A 86 3.98 5.83 9.46
C THR A 86 5.48 6.01 9.24
N ALA A 87 6.14 5.03 8.62
CA ALA A 87 7.56 5.10 8.32
C ALA A 87 7.90 6.32 7.45
N GLN A 88 9.09 6.88 7.65
CA GLN A 88 9.54 8.03 6.85
C GLN A 88 9.93 7.63 5.42
N SER A 89 10.45 6.41 5.24
CA SER A 89 10.77 5.87 3.91
C SER A 89 9.48 5.54 3.16
N ASP A 90 9.30 6.12 1.98
CA ASP A 90 8.16 5.81 1.11
C ASP A 90 8.11 4.32 0.74
N ARG A 91 9.27 3.67 0.58
CA ARG A 91 9.33 2.25 0.21
C ARG A 91 8.79 1.37 1.33
N ILE A 92 9.20 1.61 2.56
CA ILE A 92 8.72 0.86 3.73
C ILE A 92 7.25 1.18 3.99
N LYS A 93 6.89 2.46 3.97
CA LYS A 93 5.51 2.90 4.14
C LYS A 93 4.58 2.25 3.12
N TRP A 94 4.98 2.22 1.86
CA TRP A 94 4.19 1.59 0.80
C TRP A 94 4.07 0.08 1.00
N SER A 95 5.15 -0.60 1.42
CA SER A 95 5.07 -2.04 1.73
C SER A 95 3.97 -2.33 2.75
N ALA A 96 3.89 -1.54 3.81
CA ALA A 96 2.87 -1.68 4.83
C ALA A 96 1.46 -1.35 4.31
N TRP A 97 1.31 -0.20 3.66
CA TRP A 97 0.01 0.22 3.14
C TRP A 97 -0.51 -0.69 2.03
N SER A 98 0.38 -1.25 1.21
CA SER A 98 -0.02 -2.23 0.19
C SER A 98 -0.65 -3.49 0.79
N LYS A 99 -0.37 -3.79 2.06
CA LYS A 99 -0.87 -4.94 2.81
C LYS A 99 -1.81 -4.55 3.95
N VAL A 100 -2.27 -3.32 3.99
CA VAL A 100 -3.06 -2.82 5.12
C VAL A 100 -4.35 -3.60 5.36
N LEU A 101 -5.02 -4.04 4.32
CA LEU A 101 -6.24 -4.84 4.46
C LEU A 101 -5.93 -6.23 5.03
N ASP A 102 -4.79 -6.81 4.67
CA ASP A 102 -4.33 -8.06 5.29
C ASP A 102 -3.94 -7.86 6.76
N LEU A 103 -3.29 -6.75 7.08
CA LEU A 103 -2.95 -6.39 8.46
C LEU A 103 -4.22 -6.31 9.34
N ILE A 104 -5.28 -5.71 8.81
CA ILE A 104 -6.57 -5.61 9.50
C ILE A 104 -7.23 -7.00 9.61
N ARG A 105 -7.29 -7.73 8.52
CA ARG A 105 -7.91 -9.07 8.46
C ARG A 105 -7.26 -10.04 9.45
N LEU A 106 -5.94 -9.99 9.58
CA LEU A 106 -5.17 -10.84 10.49
C LEU A 106 -5.16 -10.30 11.94
N ASN A 107 -5.81 -9.18 12.20
CA ASN A 107 -5.79 -8.51 13.50
C ASN A 107 -4.37 -8.16 14.00
N ILE A 108 -3.44 -7.89 13.07
CA ILE A 108 -2.11 -7.34 13.40
C ILE A 108 -2.27 -5.87 13.76
N VAL A 109 -3.15 -5.15 13.05
CA VAL A 109 -3.56 -3.78 13.39
C VAL A 109 -5.08 -3.70 13.38
N SER A 110 -5.65 -2.80 14.20
CA SER A 110 -7.07 -2.50 14.16
C SER A 110 -7.38 -1.53 13.02
N LYS A 111 -8.61 -1.58 12.51
CA LYS A 111 -9.08 -0.60 11.52
C LYS A 111 -9.02 0.82 12.08
N ASP A 112 -9.36 1.00 13.36
CA ASP A 112 -9.30 2.30 14.02
C ASP A 112 -7.89 2.88 14.04
N TYR A 113 -6.89 2.06 14.34
CA TYR A 113 -5.49 2.46 14.29
C TYR A 113 -5.10 2.96 12.88
N VAL A 114 -5.53 2.24 11.85
CA VAL A 114 -5.26 2.63 10.45
C VAL A 114 -5.92 3.96 10.14
N ILE A 115 -7.17 4.16 10.53
CA ILE A 115 -7.90 5.42 10.33
C ILE A 115 -7.20 6.57 11.05
N GLU A 116 -6.78 6.37 12.30
CA GLU A 116 -6.06 7.39 13.08
C GLU A 116 -4.74 7.80 12.41
N ASN A 117 -4.09 6.88 11.70
CA ASN A 117 -2.79 7.11 11.05
C ASN A 117 -2.89 7.30 9.53
N ARG A 118 -4.09 7.46 8.99
CA ARG A 118 -4.31 7.55 7.53
C ARG A 118 -3.61 8.74 6.87
N ASN A 119 -3.35 9.79 7.61
CA ASN A 119 -2.70 10.98 7.05
C ASN A 119 -1.28 10.73 6.55
N SER A 120 -0.63 9.66 7.00
CA SER A 120 0.67 9.28 6.47
C SER A 120 0.59 8.82 5.00
N TYR A 121 -0.57 8.37 4.57
CA TYR A 121 -0.80 7.88 3.21
C TYR A 121 -0.72 8.98 2.14
N TRP A 122 -1.12 10.22 2.47
CA TRP A 122 -1.12 11.33 1.51
C TRP A 122 0.23 11.53 0.85
N ARG A 123 1.32 11.27 1.57
CA ARG A 123 2.67 11.39 1.04
C ARG A 123 2.94 10.41 -0.11
N LEU A 124 2.38 9.20 -0.05
CA LEU A 124 2.54 8.18 -1.09
C LEU A 124 1.90 8.62 -2.41
N LEU A 125 0.79 9.35 -2.35
CA LEU A 125 0.07 9.84 -3.53
C LEU A 125 0.88 10.89 -4.33
N ARG A 126 1.89 11.50 -3.69
CA ARG A 126 2.81 12.46 -4.31
C ARG A 126 4.26 11.98 -4.26
N SER A 127 4.48 10.70 -4.06
CA SER A 127 5.82 10.12 -3.97
C SER A 127 6.64 10.42 -5.23
N ARG A 128 7.93 10.69 -5.05
CA ARG A 128 8.87 10.84 -6.16
C ARG A 128 9.06 9.53 -6.95
N TRP A 129 8.79 8.41 -6.30
CA TRP A 129 8.87 7.09 -6.92
C TRP A 129 7.61 6.83 -7.74
N VAL A 130 7.74 6.86 -9.07
CA VAL A 130 6.60 6.73 -9.99
C VAL A 130 5.78 5.47 -9.73
N THR A 131 6.46 4.33 -9.51
CA THR A 131 5.78 3.05 -9.25
C THR A 131 4.97 3.10 -7.97
N ILE A 132 5.52 3.67 -6.90
CA ILE A 132 4.81 3.82 -5.62
C ILE A 132 3.60 4.74 -5.81
N ARG A 133 3.80 5.90 -6.42
CA ARG A 133 2.73 6.87 -6.67
C ARG A 133 1.57 6.25 -7.44
N LYS A 134 1.87 5.54 -8.53
CA LYS A 134 0.86 4.85 -9.34
C LYS A 134 0.07 3.83 -8.55
N LYS A 135 0.76 2.97 -7.81
CA LYS A 135 0.12 1.92 -6.99
C LYS A 135 -0.66 2.51 -5.83
N ALA A 136 -0.15 3.57 -5.21
CA ALA A 136 -0.84 4.25 -4.12
C ALA A 136 -2.16 4.87 -4.59
N TRP A 137 -2.20 5.48 -5.76
CA TRP A 137 -3.45 5.98 -6.33
C TRP A 137 -4.42 4.85 -6.66
N GLY A 138 -3.93 3.71 -7.14
CA GLY A 138 -4.76 2.53 -7.37
C GLY A 138 -5.41 2.01 -6.09
N LEU A 139 -4.67 1.96 -4.99
CA LEU A 139 -5.18 1.50 -3.71
C LEU A 139 -6.11 2.53 -3.03
N PHE A 140 -5.93 3.82 -3.29
CA PHE A 140 -6.68 4.88 -2.62
C PHE A 140 -8.20 4.69 -2.74
N VAL A 141 -8.69 4.38 -3.93
CA VAL A 141 -10.13 4.13 -4.16
C VAL A 141 -10.63 2.97 -3.29
N THR A 142 -9.84 1.91 -3.17
CA THR A 142 -10.16 0.77 -2.30
C THR A 142 -10.21 1.19 -0.83
N LEU A 143 -9.27 2.04 -0.39
CA LEU A 143 -9.26 2.55 0.99
C LEU A 143 -10.46 3.43 1.30
N VAL A 144 -10.96 4.18 0.33
CA VAL A 144 -12.23 4.92 0.45
C VAL A 144 -13.40 3.95 0.59
N LYS A 145 -13.45 2.94 -0.28
CA LYS A 145 -14.50 1.92 -0.25
C LYS A 145 -14.55 1.18 1.08
N GLU A 146 -13.38 0.88 1.65
CA GLU A 146 -13.25 0.17 2.94
C GLU A 146 -13.44 1.10 4.15
N GLY A 147 -13.69 2.39 3.94
CA GLY A 147 -13.98 3.35 5.02
C GLY A 147 -12.75 3.86 5.76
N ILE A 148 -11.54 3.62 5.26
CA ILE A 148 -10.31 4.19 5.84
C ILE A 148 -10.29 5.70 5.61
N PHE A 149 -10.59 6.13 4.37
CA PHE A 149 -10.83 7.53 4.04
C PHE A 149 -12.32 7.77 3.95
N GLN A 150 -12.77 8.88 4.52
CA GLN A 150 -14.18 9.21 4.69
C GLN A 150 -14.46 10.63 4.20
N ALA A 151 -15.71 11.05 4.26
CA ALA A 151 -16.13 12.40 3.81
C ALA A 151 -15.30 13.53 4.43
N LYS A 152 -14.87 13.39 5.67
CA LYS A 152 -14.00 14.38 6.34
C LYS A 152 -12.63 14.56 5.71
N ASP A 153 -12.21 13.61 4.88
CA ASP A 153 -10.90 13.64 4.19
C ASP A 153 -10.99 14.29 2.80
N LYS A 154 -12.18 14.64 2.38
CA LYS A 154 -12.49 15.15 1.06
C LYS A 154 -11.69 16.41 0.70
N GLU A 155 -11.59 17.36 1.61
CA GLU A 155 -10.89 18.62 1.34
C GLU A 155 -9.39 18.37 1.12
N ARG A 156 -8.80 17.45 1.86
CA ARG A 156 -7.39 17.06 1.66
C ARG A 156 -7.19 16.38 0.31
N PHE A 157 -8.13 15.53 -0.10
CA PHE A 157 -8.10 14.92 -1.43
C PHE A 157 -8.16 15.98 -2.53
N LYS A 158 -9.02 16.97 -2.40
CA LYS A 158 -9.18 18.03 -3.41
C LYS A 158 -7.88 18.79 -3.66
N ASP A 159 -6.98 18.89 -2.69
CA ASP A 159 -5.67 19.50 -2.88
C ASP A 159 -4.88 18.79 -4.00
N PHE A 160 -5.09 17.49 -4.19
CA PHE A 160 -4.45 16.74 -5.28
C PHE A 160 -5.09 17.03 -6.64
N LEU A 161 -6.38 17.33 -6.68
CA LEU A 161 -7.05 17.78 -7.92
C LEU A 161 -6.48 19.11 -8.40
N ARG A 162 -5.94 19.92 -7.49
CA ARG A 162 -5.34 21.23 -7.73
C ARG A 162 -3.82 21.19 -7.77
N HIS A 163 -3.22 20.00 -7.65
CA HIS A 163 -1.78 19.86 -7.45
C HIS A 163 -1.00 20.49 -8.61
N ARG A 164 0.06 21.26 -8.28
CA ARG A 164 0.87 21.99 -9.27
C ARG A 164 1.59 21.07 -10.28
N LYS A 165 1.98 19.86 -9.84
CA LYS A 165 2.63 18.87 -10.71
C LYS A 165 1.58 18.10 -11.49
N ALA A 166 1.59 18.21 -12.81
CA ALA A 166 0.68 17.48 -13.69
C ALA A 166 0.78 15.96 -13.48
N SER A 167 1.97 15.44 -13.21
CA SER A 167 2.22 14.02 -12.95
C SER A 167 1.56 13.48 -11.67
N VAL A 168 1.16 14.35 -10.76
CA VAL A 168 0.38 14.00 -9.56
C VAL A 168 -1.11 14.30 -9.82
N ARG A 169 -1.42 15.49 -10.30
CA ARG A 169 -2.80 15.93 -10.55
C ARG A 169 -3.59 14.99 -11.45
N ILE A 170 -2.97 14.46 -12.50
CA ILE A 170 -3.66 13.53 -13.40
C ILE A 170 -4.13 12.25 -12.70
N TYR A 171 -3.34 11.70 -11.80
CA TYR A 171 -3.77 10.53 -11.04
C TYR A 171 -4.98 10.80 -10.15
N ALA A 172 -5.00 11.98 -9.51
CA ALA A 172 -6.15 12.39 -8.71
C ALA A 172 -7.42 12.45 -9.58
N TRP A 173 -7.33 13.09 -10.74
CA TRP A 173 -8.45 13.18 -11.67
C TRP A 173 -8.89 11.83 -12.23
N GLU A 174 -7.94 10.92 -12.48
CA GLU A 174 -8.27 9.55 -12.92
C GLU A 174 -9.06 8.77 -11.86
N SER A 175 -8.92 9.09 -10.59
CA SER A 175 -9.68 8.44 -9.51
C SER A 175 -11.10 9.00 -9.34
N VAL A 176 -11.38 10.20 -9.86
CA VAL A 176 -12.65 10.91 -9.65
C VAL A 176 -13.89 10.13 -10.10
N PRO A 177 -13.92 9.48 -11.29
CA PRO A 177 -15.11 8.74 -11.70
C PRO A 177 -15.53 7.67 -10.69
N LYS A 178 -14.57 6.90 -10.19
CA LYS A 178 -14.83 5.86 -9.18
C LYS A 178 -15.21 6.45 -7.82
N LEU A 179 -14.56 7.52 -7.42
CA LEU A 179 -14.86 8.20 -6.15
C LEU A 179 -16.25 8.82 -6.15
N THR A 180 -16.70 9.30 -7.30
CA THR A 180 -18.07 9.80 -7.48
C THR A 180 -19.08 8.67 -7.38
N GLN A 181 -18.80 7.53 -7.99
CA GLN A 181 -19.64 6.32 -7.87
C GLN A 181 -19.77 5.84 -6.43
N LEU A 182 -18.71 5.97 -5.64
CA LEU A 182 -18.71 5.60 -4.22
C LEU A 182 -19.36 6.64 -3.31
N GLY A 183 -19.75 7.79 -3.85
CA GLY A 183 -20.33 8.87 -3.06
C GLY A 183 -19.31 9.68 -2.24
N PHE A 184 -18.03 9.46 -2.46
CA PHE A 184 -16.96 10.24 -1.80
C PHE A 184 -16.93 11.69 -2.31
N LEU A 185 -17.21 11.90 -3.60
CA LEU A 185 -17.34 13.21 -4.22
C LEU A 185 -18.73 13.34 -4.83
N THR A 186 -19.29 14.55 -4.77
CA THR A 186 -20.51 14.89 -5.50
C THR A 186 -20.16 15.46 -6.88
N VAL A 187 -21.14 15.42 -7.78
CA VAL A 187 -21.01 16.02 -9.12
C VAL A 187 -20.69 17.53 -9.02
N ASP A 188 -21.34 18.24 -8.11
CA ASP A 188 -21.12 19.68 -7.94
C ASP A 188 -19.71 19.98 -7.45
N GLU A 189 -19.17 19.16 -6.56
CA GLU A 189 -17.81 19.28 -6.10
C GLU A 189 -16.81 19.07 -7.24
N VAL A 190 -17.07 18.10 -8.14
CA VAL A 190 -16.23 17.85 -9.32
C VAL A 190 -16.29 19.04 -10.28
N LYS A 191 -17.49 19.56 -10.54
CA LYS A 191 -17.68 20.74 -11.41
C LYS A 191 -16.91 21.95 -10.90
N ALA A 192 -16.90 22.15 -9.59
CA ALA A 192 -16.20 23.27 -8.96
C ALA A 192 -14.68 23.23 -9.23
N GLU A 193 -14.11 22.04 -9.46
CA GLU A 193 -12.67 21.84 -9.66
C GLU A 193 -12.30 21.61 -11.13
N ILE A 194 -13.25 21.61 -12.06
CA ILE A 194 -13.06 21.16 -13.44
C ILE A 194 -11.99 21.91 -14.20
N SER A 195 -11.74 23.17 -13.87
CA SER A 195 -10.71 23.99 -14.53
C SER A 195 -9.30 23.38 -14.40
N TYR A 196 -9.05 22.69 -13.28
CA TYR A 196 -7.76 22.03 -13.04
C TYR A 196 -7.56 20.80 -13.93
N LEU A 197 -8.65 20.11 -14.30
CA LEU A 197 -8.62 19.05 -15.31
C LEU A 197 -8.43 19.64 -16.71
N GLU A 198 -9.16 20.68 -17.04
CA GLU A 198 -9.09 21.35 -18.35
C GLU A 198 -7.67 21.89 -18.61
N ASP A 199 -6.99 22.41 -17.59
CA ASP A 199 -5.61 22.85 -17.71
C ASP A 199 -4.67 21.71 -18.16
N LEU A 200 -4.94 20.46 -17.78
CA LEU A 200 -4.17 19.31 -18.23
C LEU A 200 -4.33 19.02 -19.72
N LEU A 201 -5.42 19.46 -20.34
CA LEU A 201 -5.64 19.32 -21.79
C LEU A 201 -4.73 20.22 -22.63
N ARG A 202 -4.15 21.25 -22.00
CA ARG A 202 -3.24 22.18 -22.66
C ARG A 202 -1.79 21.66 -22.71
N ILE A 203 -1.51 20.56 -22.02
CA ILE A 203 -0.18 19.96 -21.95
C ILE A 203 -0.03 18.95 -23.10
N GLU A 204 0.87 19.21 -24.04
CA GLU A 204 1.15 18.32 -25.15
C GLU A 204 2.01 17.12 -24.68
N SER A 205 1.35 16.13 -24.13
CA SER A 205 1.99 14.92 -23.58
C SER A 205 0.98 13.78 -23.43
N LYS A 206 1.46 12.64 -22.91
CA LYS A 206 0.58 11.52 -22.52
C LYS A 206 -0.49 11.92 -21.50
N VAL A 207 -0.24 12.96 -20.70
CA VAL A 207 -1.19 13.48 -19.71
C VAL A 207 -2.45 14.00 -20.42
N LYS A 208 -2.34 14.65 -21.56
CA LYS A 208 -3.48 15.15 -22.34
C LYS A 208 -4.47 14.02 -22.68
N LYS A 209 -3.97 12.90 -23.19
CA LYS A 209 -4.81 11.74 -23.52
C LYS A 209 -5.53 11.19 -22.31
N ARG A 210 -4.83 11.11 -21.19
CA ARG A 210 -5.40 10.64 -19.92
C ARG A 210 -6.46 11.60 -19.40
N ALA A 211 -6.23 12.90 -19.49
CA ALA A 211 -7.21 13.92 -19.08
C ALA A 211 -8.46 13.88 -19.97
N LEU A 212 -8.31 13.70 -21.27
CA LEU A 212 -9.45 13.53 -22.19
C LEU A 212 -10.30 12.31 -21.84
N LYS A 213 -9.66 11.20 -21.47
CA LYS A 213 -10.38 10.00 -21.03
C LYS A 213 -11.19 10.26 -19.77
N VAL A 214 -10.60 10.93 -18.78
CA VAL A 214 -11.30 11.30 -17.54
C VAL A 214 -12.52 12.17 -17.86
N LEU A 215 -12.35 13.18 -18.70
CA LEU A 215 -13.45 14.07 -19.09
C LEU A 215 -14.57 13.31 -19.77
N LYS A 216 -14.23 12.37 -20.67
CA LYS A 216 -15.21 11.49 -21.32
C LYS A 216 -15.96 10.62 -20.30
N ASP A 217 -15.24 10.00 -19.37
CA ASP A 217 -15.85 9.16 -18.34
C ASP A 217 -16.80 9.96 -17.44
N LEU A 218 -16.44 11.19 -17.08
CA LEU A 218 -17.29 12.08 -16.29
C LEU A 218 -18.57 12.49 -17.06
N LYS A 219 -18.47 12.73 -18.35
CA LYS A 219 -19.64 13.02 -19.20
C LYS A 219 -20.59 11.83 -19.29
N LEU A 220 -20.05 10.60 -19.43
CA LEU A 220 -20.85 9.37 -19.46
C LEU A 220 -21.59 9.12 -18.15
N GLN A 221 -21.06 9.59 -17.03
CA GLN A 221 -21.72 9.50 -15.72
C GLN A 221 -22.81 10.56 -15.52
N GLY A 222 -23.05 11.43 -16.51
CA GLY A 222 -24.01 12.53 -16.39
C GLY A 222 -23.54 13.67 -15.50
N GLY A 223 -22.28 13.66 -15.09
CA GLY A 223 -21.72 14.63 -14.15
C GLY A 223 -21.38 15.97 -14.79
N LEU A 224 -21.14 16.00 -16.10
CA LEU A 224 -20.83 17.20 -16.86
C LEU A 224 -21.79 17.25 -18.06
N SER A 225 -22.82 18.09 -17.97
CA SER A 225 -23.58 18.47 -19.15
C SER A 225 -22.70 19.33 -20.06
N GLN A 226 -22.81 19.11 -21.34
CA GLN A 226 -22.14 19.73 -22.49
C GLN A 226 -21.51 21.09 -22.27
#